data_66a2ec876722aefd69dd0406674d11ab
#
_entry.id   66a2ec876722aefd69dd0406674d11ab
#
_cell.length_a   1.000
_cell.length_b   1.000
_cell.length_c   1.000
_cell.angle_alpha   90.00
_cell.angle_beta   90.00
_cell.angle_gamma   90.00
#
_symmetry.space_group_name_H-M   'P 1'
#
loop_
_entity.id
_entity.type
_entity.pdbx_description
1 polymer ?
#
loop_
_entity_poly.entity_id
_entity_poly.type
_entity_poly.pdbx_seq_one_letter_code
_entity_poly.pdbx_strand_id
1 'polypeptide(L)'
;MPAASKSKRILLVDDDAEIIESLRLALEANGFEVLVARDGNQGLALTERESPDLVILDMMMPKRSGFLVLERLRRTEDESPPVIMITANEGNRHKAYAEMLGVDDYLRKPFPMDRLIESVKRLVG
;
A
#
# COMPACT_ATOMS: atom_id res chain seq x y z
N MET A 1 15.80 -24.40 2.76
CA MET A 1 15.19 -23.86 3.20
C MET A 1 14.10 -24.13 3.07
N PRO A 2 13.85 -24.15 3.71
CA PRO A 2 12.65 -24.65 3.66
C PRO A 2 11.82 -23.80 2.88
N ALA A 3 11.18 -24.39 2.06
CA ALA A 3 10.22 -23.82 1.28
C ALA A 3 9.18 -23.09 2.08
N ALA A 4 9.28 -23.23 3.33
CA ALA A 4 8.31 -22.61 4.20
C ALA A 4 8.42 -21.11 4.28
N SER A 5 9.58 -20.58 3.94
CA SER A 5 9.74 -19.16 4.11
C SER A 5 9.42 -18.40 2.86
N LYS A 6 8.18 -18.30 2.54
CA LYS A 6 7.79 -17.42 1.45
C LYS A 6 7.85 -15.99 1.94
N SER A 7 8.48 -15.15 1.15
CA SER A 7 8.48 -13.71 1.42
C SER A 7 7.07 -13.17 1.36
N LYS A 8 6.77 -12.25 2.23
CA LYS A 8 5.51 -11.52 2.15
C LYS A 8 5.54 -10.60 0.94
N ARG A 9 4.41 -10.46 0.30
CA ARG A 9 4.29 -9.71 -0.96
C ARG A 9 3.56 -8.40 -0.70
N ILE A 10 4.21 -7.31 -1.09
CA ILE A 10 3.72 -5.96 -0.88
C ILE A 10 3.39 -5.35 -2.23
N LEU A 11 2.17 -4.87 -2.40
CA LEU A 11 1.77 -4.17 -3.61
C LEU A 11 1.93 -2.67 -3.39
N LEU A 12 2.72 -2.00 -4.23
CA LEU A 12 2.85 -0.56 -4.23
C LEU A 12 1.95 0.02 -5.31
N VAL A 13 1.07 0.92 -4.94
CA VAL A 13 0.19 1.60 -5.90
C VAL A 13 0.48 3.09 -5.84
N ASP A 14 1.24 3.59 -6.80
CA ASP A 14 1.68 4.97 -6.84
C ASP A 14 2.08 5.30 -8.28
N ASP A 15 1.85 6.52 -8.73
CA ASP A 15 2.22 6.93 -10.07
C ASP A 15 3.60 7.59 -10.14
N ASP A 16 4.22 7.83 -9.00
CA ASP A 16 5.53 8.48 -8.93
C ASP A 16 6.65 7.44 -8.95
N ALA A 17 7.40 7.42 -10.06
CA ALA A 17 8.46 6.44 -10.25
C ALA A 17 9.57 6.52 -9.20
N GLU A 18 9.88 7.71 -8.70
CA GLU A 18 10.91 7.86 -7.68
C GLU A 18 10.49 7.26 -6.34
N ILE A 19 9.24 7.50 -5.97
CA ILE A 19 8.68 6.93 -4.75
C ILE A 19 8.66 5.40 -4.84
N ILE A 20 8.20 4.89 -5.97
CA ILE A 20 8.16 3.44 -6.20
C ILE A 20 9.53 2.83 -6.03
N GLU A 21 10.54 3.43 -6.67
CA GLU A 21 11.89 2.87 -6.61
C GLU A 21 12.46 2.91 -5.19
N SER A 22 12.27 4.02 -4.49
CA SER A 22 12.75 4.14 -3.11
C SER A 22 12.09 3.13 -2.18
N LEU A 23 10.77 2.99 -2.31
CA LEU A 23 10.02 2.04 -1.48
C LEU A 23 10.39 0.60 -1.82
N ARG A 24 10.53 0.31 -3.12
CA ARG A 24 10.88 -1.04 -3.56
C ARG A 24 12.24 -1.47 -3.00
N LEU A 25 13.24 -0.58 -3.10
CA LEU A 25 14.57 -0.90 -2.58
C LEU A 25 14.55 -1.16 -1.08
N ALA A 26 13.85 -0.32 -0.32
CA ALA A 26 13.78 -0.47 1.12
C ALA A 26 13.04 -1.74 1.52
N LEU A 27 11.94 -2.04 0.84
CA LEU A 27 11.16 -3.24 1.15
C LEU A 27 11.92 -4.51 0.79
N GLU A 28 12.55 -4.54 -0.38
CA GLU A 28 13.35 -5.70 -0.79
C GLU A 28 14.53 -5.92 0.15
N ALA A 29 15.15 -4.84 0.61
CA ALA A 29 16.25 -4.94 1.58
C ALA A 29 15.79 -5.55 2.91
N ASN A 30 14.50 -5.47 3.21
CA ASN A 30 13.93 -6.04 4.42
C ASN A 30 13.26 -7.41 4.17
N GLY A 31 13.51 -8.01 3.01
CA GLY A 31 13.05 -9.37 2.73
C GLY A 31 11.66 -9.48 2.13
N PHE A 32 11.06 -8.38 1.71
CA PHE A 32 9.73 -8.42 1.09
C PHE A 32 9.84 -8.52 -0.42
N GLU A 33 8.85 -9.16 -1.02
CA GLU A 33 8.71 -9.19 -2.47
C GLU A 33 7.76 -8.05 -2.85
N VAL A 34 8.05 -7.32 -3.92
CA VAL A 34 7.32 -6.11 -4.27
C VAL A 34 6.64 -6.24 -5.63
N LEU A 35 5.37 -5.90 -5.66
CA LEU A 35 4.58 -5.77 -6.89
C LEU A 35 4.28 -4.29 -7.06
N VAL A 36 4.17 -3.83 -8.29
CA VAL A 36 3.98 -2.41 -8.58
C VAL A 36 2.79 -2.18 -9.49
N ALA A 37 1.95 -1.22 -9.13
CA ALA A 37 0.88 -0.71 -9.96
C ALA A 37 1.04 0.80 -10.05
N ARG A 38 0.83 1.35 -11.22
CA ARG A 38 1.05 2.76 -11.47
C ARG A 38 -0.21 3.61 -11.44
N ASP A 39 -1.35 2.98 -11.32
CA ASP A 39 -2.61 3.69 -11.15
C ASP A 39 -3.59 2.80 -10.39
N GLY A 40 -4.71 3.39 -10.01
CA GLY A 40 -5.69 2.68 -9.20
C GLY A 40 -6.33 1.48 -9.88
N ASN A 41 -6.51 1.55 -11.20
CA ASN A 41 -7.10 0.43 -11.92
C ASN A 41 -6.17 -0.77 -11.94
N GLN A 42 -4.87 -0.53 -12.18
CA GLN A 42 -3.87 -1.58 -12.09
C GLN A 42 -3.78 -2.13 -10.66
N GLY A 43 -3.89 -1.25 -9.67
CA GLY A 43 -3.84 -1.66 -8.27
C GLY A 43 -4.96 -2.63 -7.92
N LEU A 44 -6.17 -2.33 -8.36
CA LEU A 44 -7.30 -3.24 -8.12
C LEU A 44 -7.12 -4.56 -8.83
N ALA A 45 -6.70 -4.52 -10.11
CA ALA A 45 -6.51 -5.73 -10.90
C ALA A 45 -5.43 -6.63 -10.27
N LEU A 46 -4.32 -6.04 -9.82
CA LEU A 46 -3.24 -6.81 -9.20
C LEU A 46 -3.65 -7.37 -7.85
N THR A 47 -4.44 -6.62 -7.08
CA THR A 47 -4.92 -7.11 -5.79
C THR A 47 -5.77 -8.37 -5.99
N GLU A 48 -6.65 -8.36 -6.98
CA GLU A 48 -7.50 -9.52 -7.26
C GLU A 48 -6.70 -10.70 -7.77
N ARG A 49 -5.74 -10.44 -8.67
CA ARG A 49 -4.98 -11.50 -9.32
C ARG A 49 -3.88 -12.09 -8.45
N GLU A 50 -3.18 -11.24 -7.71
CA GLU A 50 -1.97 -11.65 -7.00
C GLU A 50 -2.14 -11.85 -5.50
N SER A 51 -3.25 -11.41 -4.94
CA SER A 51 -3.53 -11.53 -3.50
C SER A 51 -2.35 -11.11 -2.62
N PRO A 52 -1.92 -9.85 -2.69
CA PRO A 52 -0.79 -9.41 -1.88
C PRO A 52 -1.10 -9.45 -0.40
N ASP A 53 -0.05 -9.50 0.42
CA ASP A 53 -0.18 -9.53 1.86
C ASP A 53 -0.43 -8.14 2.45
N LEU A 54 -0.08 -7.10 1.71
CA LEU A 54 -0.30 -5.71 2.13
C LEU A 54 -0.27 -4.81 0.90
N VAL A 55 -1.04 -3.73 0.94
CA VAL A 55 -1.06 -2.72 -0.13
C VAL A 55 -0.60 -1.39 0.43
N ILE A 56 0.37 -0.75 -0.22
CA ILE A 56 0.78 0.62 0.07
C ILE A 56 0.18 1.47 -1.05
N LEU A 57 -0.69 2.40 -0.70
CA LEU A 57 -1.59 3.03 -1.64
C LEU A 57 -1.45 4.55 -1.58
N ASP A 58 -1.06 5.15 -2.70
CA ASP A 58 -1.03 6.60 -2.80
C ASP A 58 -2.46 7.13 -2.92
N MET A 59 -2.76 8.17 -2.16
CA MET A 59 -4.08 8.77 -2.17
C MET A 59 -4.37 9.53 -3.46
N MET A 60 -3.37 10.22 -4.00
CA MET A 60 -3.53 11.12 -5.14
C MET A 60 -2.96 10.51 -6.40
N MET A 61 -3.80 9.90 -7.21
CA MET A 61 -3.37 9.29 -8.47
C MET A 61 -4.32 9.63 -9.60
N PRO A 62 -3.83 9.64 -10.85
CA PRO A 62 -4.71 9.79 -11.98
C PRO A 62 -5.60 8.56 -12.16
N LYS A 63 -6.66 8.70 -12.90
CA LYS A 63 -7.65 7.69 -13.25
C LYS A 63 -8.53 7.25 -12.09
N ARG A 64 -7.92 6.84 -10.97
CA ARG A 64 -8.71 6.43 -9.81
C ARG A 64 -7.95 6.79 -8.55
N SER A 65 -8.56 7.60 -7.69
CA SER A 65 -7.91 8.03 -6.45
C SER A 65 -7.72 6.84 -5.51
N GLY A 66 -6.77 6.99 -4.59
CA GLY A 66 -6.53 5.95 -3.59
C GLY A 66 -7.74 5.68 -2.72
N PHE A 67 -8.56 6.70 -2.46
CA PHE A 67 -9.79 6.49 -1.68
C PHE A 67 -10.75 5.55 -2.39
N LEU A 68 -10.89 5.67 -3.70
CA LEU A 68 -11.77 4.78 -4.46
C LEU A 68 -11.23 3.36 -4.47
N VAL A 69 -9.92 3.21 -4.54
CA VAL A 69 -9.29 1.89 -4.48
C VAL A 69 -9.56 1.26 -3.11
N LEU A 70 -9.33 2.01 -2.04
CA LEU A 70 -9.55 1.51 -0.69
C LEU A 70 -11.00 1.11 -0.47
N GLU A 71 -11.92 1.97 -0.89
CA GLU A 71 -13.35 1.68 -0.77
C GLU A 71 -13.72 0.39 -1.49
N ARG A 72 -13.20 0.21 -2.71
CA ARG A 72 -13.49 -0.98 -3.49
C ARG A 72 -12.92 -2.23 -2.84
N LEU A 73 -11.69 -2.14 -2.33
CA LEU A 73 -11.07 -3.28 -1.64
C LEU A 73 -11.88 -3.71 -0.43
N ARG A 74 -12.36 -2.76 0.35
CA ARG A 74 -13.12 -3.07 1.56
C ARG A 74 -14.50 -3.64 1.25
N ARG A 75 -15.04 -3.30 0.07
CA ARG A 75 -16.37 -3.73 -0.32
C ARG A 75 -16.42 -5.10 -0.98
N THR A 76 -15.39 -5.43 -1.75
CA THR A 76 -15.43 -6.61 -2.62
C THR A 76 -14.64 -7.79 -2.09
N GLU A 77 -13.80 -7.58 -1.08
CA GLU A 77 -12.96 -8.64 -0.54
C GLU A 77 -13.43 -9.05 0.84
N ASP A 78 -13.73 -10.33 1.02
CA ASP A 78 -14.08 -10.86 2.33
C ASP A 78 -12.87 -10.75 3.28
N GLU A 79 -11.67 -10.99 2.73
CA GLU A 79 -10.44 -10.83 3.47
C GLU A 79 -9.55 -9.84 2.76
N SER A 80 -9.90 -8.56 2.89
CA SER A 80 -9.14 -7.49 2.29
C SER A 80 -7.76 -7.40 2.95
N PRO A 81 -6.69 -7.21 2.15
CA PRO A 81 -5.37 -7.05 2.76
C PRO A 81 -5.28 -5.76 3.55
N PRO A 82 -4.37 -5.68 4.52
CA PRO A 82 -4.12 -4.41 5.20
C PRO A 82 -3.62 -3.37 4.20
N VAL A 83 -3.98 -2.12 4.43
CA VAL A 83 -3.63 -1.01 3.55
C VAL A 83 -2.95 0.10 4.34
N ILE A 84 -1.78 0.52 3.86
CA ILE A 84 -1.11 1.72 4.35
C ILE A 84 -1.34 2.78 3.28
N MET A 85 -1.98 3.87 3.63
CA MET A 85 -2.19 4.97 2.70
C MET A 85 -1.10 6.01 2.85
N ILE A 86 -0.54 6.47 1.73
CA ILE A 86 0.49 7.51 1.73
C ILE A 86 -0.01 8.69 0.91
N THR A 87 0.38 9.90 1.31
CA THR A 87 -0.10 11.09 0.64
C THR A 87 0.83 12.28 0.88
N ALA A 88 0.89 13.19 -0.10
CA ALA A 88 1.54 14.48 0.06
C ALA A 88 0.59 15.52 0.65
N ASN A 89 -0.68 15.18 0.78
CA ASN A 89 -1.69 16.12 1.26
C ASN A 89 -1.66 16.23 2.78
N GLU A 90 -1.69 17.47 3.30
CA GLU A 90 -1.59 17.71 4.73
C GLU A 90 -2.93 17.88 5.42
N GLY A 91 -4.02 17.77 4.70
CA GLY A 91 -5.34 18.02 5.26
C GLY A 91 -5.80 16.93 6.21
N ASN A 92 -6.26 17.32 7.40
CA ASN A 92 -6.78 16.39 8.39
C ASN A 92 -8.06 15.71 7.91
N ARG A 93 -8.79 16.36 7.04
CA ARG A 93 -10.03 15.85 6.48
C ARG A 93 -9.79 14.54 5.72
N HIS A 94 -8.70 14.48 4.97
CA HIS A 94 -8.37 13.30 4.19
C HIS A 94 -7.97 12.12 5.09
N LYS A 95 -7.27 12.42 6.17
CA LYS A 95 -6.89 11.40 7.13
C LYS A 95 -8.12 10.80 7.81
N ALA A 96 -9.04 11.67 8.22
CA ALA A 96 -10.28 11.21 8.86
C ALA A 96 -11.10 10.33 7.92
N TYR A 97 -11.16 10.69 6.65
CA TYR A 97 -11.90 9.91 5.67
C TYR A 97 -11.25 8.54 5.42
N ALA A 98 -9.92 8.53 5.32
CA ALA A 98 -9.18 7.27 5.16
C ALA A 98 -9.42 6.33 6.35
N GLU A 99 -9.39 6.89 7.56
CA GLU A 99 -9.65 6.11 8.77
C GLU A 99 -11.07 5.57 8.79
N MET A 100 -12.02 6.36 8.33
CA MET A 100 -13.40 5.93 8.25
C MET A 100 -13.56 4.77 7.26
N LEU A 101 -12.78 4.75 6.19
CA LEU A 101 -12.81 3.67 5.21
C LEU A 101 -12.02 2.44 5.67
N GLY A 102 -11.38 2.49 6.83
CA GLY A 102 -10.70 1.34 7.39
C GLY A 102 -9.25 1.15 6.98
N VAL A 103 -8.54 2.27 6.73
CA VAL A 103 -7.11 2.18 6.45
C VAL A 103 -6.38 1.73 7.72
N ASP A 104 -5.34 0.91 7.55
CA ASP A 104 -4.60 0.36 8.68
C ASP A 104 -3.49 1.28 9.16
N ASP A 105 -2.96 2.12 8.29
CA ASP A 105 -2.04 3.18 8.67
C ASP A 105 -2.09 4.29 7.61
N TYR A 106 -1.64 5.48 7.99
CA TYR A 106 -1.70 6.65 7.13
C TYR A 106 -0.44 7.47 7.33
N LEU A 107 0.35 7.66 6.28
CA LEU A 107 1.62 8.36 6.36
C LEU A 107 1.63 9.54 5.40
N ARG A 108 2.12 10.68 5.86
CA ARG A 108 2.29 11.85 5.02
C ARG A 108 3.70 11.94 4.46
N LYS A 109 3.81 12.21 3.19
CA LYS A 109 5.10 12.45 2.53
C LYS A 109 5.62 13.83 2.91
N PRO A 110 6.89 14.01 3.20
CA PRO A 110 7.90 12.95 3.30
C PRO A 110 7.80 12.26 4.67
N PHE A 111 8.08 10.98 4.68
CA PHE A 111 8.10 10.21 5.93
C PHE A 111 9.44 9.47 6.02
N PRO A 112 9.92 9.20 7.26
CA PRO A 112 11.14 8.40 7.40
C PRO A 112 10.85 6.98 6.91
N MET A 113 11.78 6.41 6.14
CA MET A 113 11.59 5.07 5.61
C MET A 113 11.44 4.04 6.73
N ASP A 114 12.16 4.24 7.85
CA ASP A 114 12.06 3.35 9.00
C ASP A 114 10.64 3.29 9.54
N ARG A 115 9.92 4.40 9.51
CA ARG A 115 8.55 4.46 9.99
C ARG A 115 7.64 3.61 9.12
N LEU A 116 7.85 3.65 7.80
CA LEU A 116 7.08 2.83 6.88
C LEU A 116 7.37 1.35 7.08
N ILE A 117 8.65 0.99 7.15
CA ILE A 117 9.06 -0.40 7.32
C ILE A 117 8.50 -0.97 8.63
N GLU A 118 8.52 -0.18 9.70
CA GLU A 118 7.97 -0.59 10.97
C GLU A 118 6.48 -0.92 10.84
N SER A 119 5.73 -0.06 10.14
CA SER A 119 4.32 -0.28 9.92
C SER A 119 4.06 -1.54 9.10
N VAL A 120 4.84 -1.74 8.05
CA VAL A 120 4.73 -2.93 7.20
C VAL A 120 4.94 -4.19 8.05
N LYS A 121 6.02 -4.23 8.81
CA LYS A 121 6.32 -5.40 9.65
C LYS A 121 5.22 -5.68 10.66
N ARG A 122 4.67 -4.64 11.24
CA ARG A 122 3.59 -4.79 12.21
C ARG A 122 2.33 -5.38 11.57
N LEU A 123 2.03 -4.96 10.35
CA LEU A 123 0.78 -5.37 9.69
C LEU A 123 0.86 -6.72 9.02
N VAL A 124 2.02 -7.13 8.52
CA VAL A 124 2.14 -8.43 7.85
C VAL A 124 2.71 -9.51 8.77
N GLY A 125 3.17 -9.08 9.90
CA GLY A 125 3.56 -9.92 10.93
C GLY A 125 4.60 -10.76 11.03
#